data_89665a76aea2debf7fbf8d6237d7209b
#
_entry.id   89665a76aea2debf7fbf8d6237d7209b
#
_cell.length_a   1.000
_cell.length_b   1.000
_cell.length_c   1.000
_cell.angle_alpha   90.00
_cell.angle_beta   90.00
_cell.angle_gamma   90.00
#
_symmetry.space_group_name_H-M   'P 1'
#
loop_
_entity.id
_entity.type
_entity.pdbx_description
1 polymer ?
#
loop_
_entity_poly.entity_id
_entity_poly.type
_entity_poly.pdbx_seq_one_letter_code
_entity_poly.pdbx_strand_id
1 'polypeptide(L)'
;MKIIITENQLKRIILSESDKEWKDKVKEFKDNVSKISKRVDSIGLGGSVATFLTRISATESCYGLNKSNGKNNIYQVDKTAFDDTQNTKSHPRLVDKFKKIKDKTDIVWSAQTYSDIRNDKFKNGIAARLLLSNKPGKIPSDLKGQASYWKKYYNSSSGKGGEQDFIDKNEGEGLEHCKFYGKNEIDKTKKKKT
;
A
#
# COMPACT_ATOMS: atom_id res chain seq x y z
N MET A 1 47.68 2.97 -14.90
CA MET A 1 47.26 1.59 -14.60
C MET A 1 46.00 1.29 -15.39
N LYS A 2 45.97 0.27 -16.30
CA LYS A 2 44.76 -0.12 -17.03
C LYS A 2 44.11 -1.26 -16.24
N ILE A 3 42.85 -1.08 -15.85
CA ILE A 3 42.04 -2.15 -15.23
C ILE A 3 41.41 -2.95 -16.37
N ILE A 4 41.78 -4.21 -16.52
CA ILE A 4 41.19 -5.14 -17.50
C ILE A 4 40.09 -5.91 -16.76
N ILE A 5 38.84 -5.70 -17.15
CA ILE A 5 37.68 -6.43 -16.61
C ILE A 5 37.30 -7.50 -17.60
N THR A 6 37.14 -8.74 -17.16
CA THR A 6 36.65 -9.84 -18.00
C THR A 6 35.16 -9.66 -18.29
N GLU A 7 34.68 -10.24 -19.38
CA GLU A 7 33.25 -10.20 -19.75
C GLU A 7 32.35 -10.73 -18.62
N ASN A 8 32.76 -11.78 -17.91
CA ASN A 8 32.03 -12.32 -16.78
C ASN A 8 32.01 -11.38 -15.57
N GLN A 9 33.11 -10.65 -15.31
CA GLN A 9 33.15 -9.63 -14.28
C GLN A 9 32.26 -8.44 -14.63
N LEU A 10 32.28 -8.00 -15.89
CA LEU A 10 31.40 -6.94 -16.38
C LEU A 10 29.92 -7.32 -16.25
N LYS A 11 29.54 -8.55 -16.68
CA LYS A 11 28.17 -9.07 -16.52
C LYS A 11 27.73 -9.09 -15.05
N ARG A 12 28.60 -9.51 -14.12
CA ARG A 12 28.28 -9.50 -12.68
C ARG A 12 28.08 -8.09 -12.14
N ILE A 13 28.90 -7.12 -12.55
CA ILE A 13 28.76 -5.71 -12.16
C ILE A 13 27.43 -5.16 -12.66
N ILE A 14 27.11 -5.33 -13.94
CA ILE A 14 25.85 -4.86 -14.55
C ILE A 14 24.62 -5.48 -13.85
N LEU A 15 24.66 -6.77 -13.55
CA LEU A 15 23.59 -7.46 -12.85
C LEU A 15 23.43 -6.93 -11.41
N SER A 16 24.53 -6.67 -10.69
CA SER A 16 24.49 -6.14 -9.33
C SER A 16 23.95 -4.71 -9.28
N GLU A 17 24.35 -3.86 -10.23
CA GLU A 17 23.83 -2.50 -10.36
C GLU A 17 22.33 -2.48 -10.69
N SER A 18 21.91 -3.32 -11.65
CA SER A 18 20.48 -3.48 -11.99
C SER A 18 19.66 -3.97 -10.79
N ASP A 19 20.19 -4.88 -9.98
CA ASP A 19 19.50 -5.37 -8.80
C ASP A 19 19.43 -4.32 -7.69
N LYS A 20 20.42 -3.49 -7.54
CA LYS A 20 20.40 -2.34 -6.62
C LYS A 20 19.39 -1.30 -7.05
N GLU A 21 19.37 -0.91 -8.34
CA GLU A 21 18.51 0.14 -8.87
C GLU A 21 17.01 -0.16 -8.63
N TRP A 22 16.55 -1.41 -8.89
CA TRP A 22 15.14 -1.72 -8.65
C TRP A 22 14.80 -1.80 -7.15
N LYS A 23 15.73 -2.26 -6.29
CA LYS A 23 15.52 -2.27 -4.83
C LYS A 23 15.38 -0.86 -4.29
N ASP A 24 16.25 0.05 -4.70
CA ASP A 24 16.18 1.47 -4.32
C ASP A 24 14.85 2.09 -4.77
N LYS A 25 14.38 1.74 -5.98
CA LYS A 25 13.09 2.21 -6.47
C LYS A 25 11.91 1.69 -5.65
N VAL A 26 11.87 0.41 -5.34
CA VAL A 26 10.82 -0.17 -4.49
C VAL A 26 10.85 0.44 -3.09
N LYS A 27 12.04 0.66 -2.53
CA LYS A 27 12.22 1.30 -1.22
C LYS A 27 11.69 2.73 -1.20
N GLU A 28 11.94 3.53 -2.25
CA GLU A 28 11.35 4.86 -2.39
C GLU A 28 9.81 4.82 -2.29
N PHE A 29 9.16 3.86 -2.99
CA PHE A 29 7.71 3.71 -2.93
C PHE A 29 7.22 3.25 -1.55
N LYS A 30 7.93 2.30 -0.92
CA LYS A 30 7.66 1.85 0.46
C LYS A 30 7.72 3.00 1.45
N ASP A 31 8.76 3.85 1.37
CA ASP A 31 8.92 5.00 2.25
C ASP A 31 7.81 6.03 2.05
N ASN A 32 7.40 6.29 0.80
CA ASN A 32 6.29 7.17 0.49
C ASN A 32 4.96 6.64 1.05
N VAL A 33 4.69 5.34 0.90
CA VAL A 33 3.50 4.71 1.48
C VAL A 33 3.55 4.73 3.00
N SER A 34 4.70 4.48 3.61
CA SER A 34 4.87 4.57 5.07
C SER A 34 4.54 5.97 5.60
N LYS A 35 4.97 7.03 4.91
CA LYS A 35 4.62 8.42 5.26
C LYS A 35 3.10 8.65 5.15
N ILE A 36 2.47 8.17 4.08
CA ILE A 36 1.00 8.25 3.90
C ILE A 36 0.30 7.48 5.03
N SER A 37 0.71 6.25 5.32
CA SER A 37 0.12 5.42 6.37
C SER A 37 0.20 6.08 7.75
N LYS A 38 1.34 6.69 8.09
CA LYS A 38 1.52 7.46 9.34
C LYS A 38 0.62 8.70 9.37
N ARG A 39 0.51 9.42 8.25
CA ARG A 39 -0.41 10.57 8.16
C ARG A 39 -1.87 10.17 8.31
N VAL A 40 -2.30 9.05 7.73
CA VAL A 40 -3.65 8.49 7.92
C VAL A 40 -3.87 8.09 9.37
N ASP A 41 -2.89 7.46 10.00
CA ASP A 41 -2.95 7.04 11.40
C ASP A 41 -3.08 8.24 12.36
N SER A 42 -2.42 9.36 12.06
CA SER A 42 -2.48 10.59 12.87
C SER A 42 -3.84 11.28 12.88
N ILE A 43 -4.77 10.91 12.00
CA ILE A 43 -6.17 11.38 12.06
C ILE A 43 -6.87 10.87 13.33
N GLY A 44 -6.42 9.73 13.90
CA GLY A 44 -6.97 9.19 15.13
C GLY A 44 -8.32 8.46 14.95
N LEU A 45 -8.46 7.68 13.88
CA LEU A 45 -9.68 6.92 13.56
C LEU A 45 -9.80 5.60 14.35
N GLY A 46 -8.99 5.39 15.37
CA GLY A 46 -8.91 4.20 16.22
C GLY A 46 -7.46 3.87 16.56
N GLY A 47 -7.15 2.68 17.06
CA GLY A 47 -5.78 2.28 17.43
C GLY A 47 -4.77 2.44 16.29
N SER A 48 -3.47 2.48 16.61
CA SER A 48 -2.40 2.65 15.63
C SER A 48 -2.34 1.51 14.61
N VAL A 49 -2.32 1.88 13.32
CA VAL A 49 -2.37 0.93 12.20
C VAL A 49 -1.38 1.26 11.06
N ALA A 50 -0.51 2.24 11.24
CA ALA A 50 0.40 2.69 10.17
C ALA A 50 1.22 1.54 9.56
N THR A 51 1.77 0.66 10.40
CA THR A 51 2.53 -0.53 9.96
C THR A 51 1.64 -1.49 9.18
N PHE A 52 0.41 -1.75 9.66
CA PHE A 52 -0.52 -2.65 8.99
C PHE A 52 -0.96 -2.09 7.63
N LEU A 53 -1.28 -0.80 7.53
CA LEU A 53 -1.58 -0.15 6.25
C LEU A 53 -0.40 -0.27 5.27
N THR A 54 0.83 -0.05 5.73
CA THR A 54 2.01 -0.21 4.86
C THR A 54 2.13 -1.65 4.34
N ARG A 55 1.88 -2.66 5.19
CA ARG A 55 1.88 -4.07 4.82
C ARG A 55 0.75 -4.44 3.84
N ILE A 56 -0.45 -3.88 4.03
CA ILE A 56 -1.55 -4.03 3.06
C ILE A 56 -1.10 -3.51 1.69
N SER A 57 -0.55 -2.30 1.62
CA SER A 57 -0.08 -1.75 0.35
C SER A 57 1.02 -2.58 -0.31
N ALA A 58 1.94 -3.18 0.47
CA ALA A 58 2.93 -4.13 -0.05
C ALA A 58 2.24 -5.31 -0.75
N THR A 59 1.26 -5.90 -0.05
CA THR A 59 0.55 -7.11 -0.51
C THR A 59 -0.32 -6.84 -1.71
N GLU A 60 -1.09 -5.74 -1.69
CA GLU A 60 -2.11 -5.43 -2.70
C GLU A 60 -1.54 -4.83 -3.97
N SER A 61 -0.50 -4.01 -3.87
CA SER A 61 -0.05 -3.19 -5.02
C SER A 61 1.46 -3.01 -5.14
N CYS A 62 2.26 -3.74 -4.38
CA CYS A 62 3.69 -3.45 -4.30
C CYS A 62 3.95 -1.96 -4.04
N TYR A 63 3.36 -1.42 -2.99
CA TYR A 63 3.46 -0.01 -2.59
C TYR A 63 2.95 0.97 -3.67
N GLY A 64 2.04 0.53 -4.55
CA GLY A 64 1.51 1.33 -5.65
C GLY A 64 2.33 1.28 -6.94
N LEU A 65 3.33 0.41 -7.03
CA LEU A 65 4.04 0.11 -8.28
C LEU A 65 3.16 -0.69 -9.25
N ASN A 66 2.33 -1.60 -8.74
CA ASN A 66 1.28 -2.25 -9.52
C ASN A 66 0.07 -1.31 -9.67
N LYS A 67 -0.16 -0.84 -10.90
CA LYS A 67 -1.19 0.15 -11.23
C LYS A 67 -2.43 -0.47 -11.90
N SER A 68 -2.61 -1.79 -11.81
CA SER A 68 -3.69 -2.52 -12.50
C SER A 68 -5.08 -1.99 -12.18
N ASN A 69 -5.33 -1.56 -10.93
CA ASN A 69 -6.62 -1.02 -10.47
C ASN A 69 -6.62 0.50 -10.26
N GLY A 70 -5.73 1.22 -10.97
CA GLY A 70 -5.63 2.67 -10.90
C GLY A 70 -4.31 3.16 -10.27
N LYS A 71 -3.82 4.28 -10.79
CA LYS A 71 -2.48 4.81 -10.49
C LYS A 71 -2.22 5.08 -9.01
N ASN A 72 -3.23 5.49 -8.28
CA ASN A 72 -3.11 5.89 -6.87
C ASN A 72 -3.94 5.01 -5.91
N ASN A 73 -4.52 3.90 -6.41
CA ASN A 73 -5.24 2.93 -5.58
C ASN A 73 -4.24 1.97 -4.90
N ILE A 74 -3.41 2.52 -4.03
CA ILE A 74 -2.28 1.79 -3.42
C ILE A 74 -2.71 0.73 -2.40
N TYR A 75 -3.91 0.84 -1.86
CA TYR A 75 -4.51 -0.13 -0.93
C TYR A 75 -5.56 -1.01 -1.60
N GLN A 76 -5.76 -0.90 -2.92
CA GLN A 76 -6.70 -1.68 -3.74
C GLN A 76 -8.15 -1.66 -3.20
N VAL A 77 -8.57 -0.53 -2.62
CA VAL A 77 -9.97 -0.34 -2.20
C VAL A 77 -10.85 -0.33 -3.44
N ASP A 78 -11.76 -1.29 -3.57
CA ASP A 78 -12.73 -1.35 -4.66
C ASP A 78 -13.96 -0.45 -4.40
N LYS A 79 -14.86 -0.40 -5.38
CA LYS A 79 -16.08 0.43 -5.30
C LYS A 79 -16.98 0.01 -4.14
N THR A 80 -17.17 -1.29 -3.95
CA THR A 80 -18.05 -1.83 -2.89
C THR A 80 -17.48 -1.52 -1.51
N ALA A 81 -16.18 -1.71 -1.33
CA ALA A 81 -15.49 -1.36 -0.09
C ALA A 81 -15.53 0.15 0.18
N PHE A 82 -15.38 0.98 -0.86
CA PHE A 82 -15.54 2.43 -0.73
C PHE A 82 -16.96 2.80 -0.28
N ASP A 83 -17.99 2.23 -0.91
CA ASP A 83 -19.39 2.50 -0.56
C ASP A 83 -19.70 2.11 0.90
N ASP A 84 -19.10 1.01 1.40
CA ASP A 84 -19.18 0.62 2.82
C ASP A 84 -18.59 1.69 3.75
N THR A 85 -17.54 2.39 3.32
CA THR A 85 -16.95 3.51 4.10
C THR A 85 -17.83 4.76 4.16
N GLN A 86 -18.85 4.86 3.32
CA GLN A 86 -19.83 5.95 3.26
C GLN A 86 -21.13 5.60 4.00
N ASN A 87 -21.34 4.32 4.33
CA ASN A 87 -22.61 3.80 4.83
C ASN A 87 -22.77 4.05 6.35
N THR A 88 -23.11 5.28 6.71
CA THR A 88 -23.37 5.66 8.11
C THR A 88 -24.60 4.99 8.71
N LYS A 89 -25.53 4.51 7.89
CA LYS A 89 -26.72 3.77 8.33
C LYS A 89 -26.33 2.41 8.92
N SER A 90 -25.47 1.66 8.22
CA SER A 90 -24.97 0.36 8.71
C SER A 90 -23.84 0.54 9.75
N HIS A 91 -23.11 1.64 9.69
CA HIS A 91 -21.96 1.94 10.54
C HIS A 91 -22.10 3.32 11.20
N PRO A 92 -22.98 3.53 12.21
CA PRO A 92 -23.23 4.85 12.81
C PRO A 92 -21.98 5.55 13.36
N ARG A 93 -20.97 4.78 13.81
CA ARG A 93 -19.68 5.31 14.28
C ARG A 93 -18.85 6.03 13.21
N LEU A 94 -19.20 5.90 11.91
CA LEU A 94 -18.55 6.64 10.84
C LEU A 94 -18.80 8.15 10.93
N VAL A 95 -19.93 8.58 11.48
CA VAL A 95 -20.25 10.02 11.65
C VAL A 95 -19.16 10.74 12.42
N ASP A 96 -18.74 10.21 13.59
CA ASP A 96 -17.67 10.78 14.38
C ASP A 96 -16.31 10.74 13.65
N LYS A 97 -16.08 9.68 12.87
CA LYS A 97 -14.86 9.56 12.09
C LYS A 97 -14.82 10.57 10.95
N PHE A 98 -15.93 10.84 10.28
CA PHE A 98 -16.03 11.88 9.24
C PHE A 98 -15.73 13.26 9.82
N LYS A 99 -16.23 13.55 11.02
CA LYS A 99 -15.88 14.78 11.75
C LYS A 99 -14.37 14.87 11.98
N LYS A 100 -13.75 13.83 12.54
CA LYS A 100 -12.29 13.78 12.76
C LYS A 100 -11.49 13.96 11.47
N ILE A 101 -11.92 13.33 10.37
CA ILE A 101 -11.27 13.51 9.06
C ILE A 101 -11.35 14.98 8.65
N LYS A 102 -12.53 15.58 8.71
CA LYS A 102 -12.72 17.00 8.38
C LYS A 102 -11.84 17.91 9.23
N ASP A 103 -11.85 17.72 10.54
CA ASP A 103 -11.11 18.54 11.49
C ASP A 103 -9.58 18.46 11.32
N LYS A 104 -9.08 17.30 10.86
CA LYS A 104 -7.62 17.04 10.72
C LYS A 104 -7.08 17.22 9.31
N THR A 105 -7.95 17.27 8.28
CA THR A 105 -7.47 17.20 6.88
C THR A 105 -8.23 18.13 5.92
N ASP A 106 -9.28 18.80 6.37
CA ASP A 106 -10.24 19.56 5.58
C ASP A 106 -11.04 18.73 4.56
N ILE A 107 -10.89 17.41 4.54
CA ILE A 107 -11.62 16.51 3.64
C ILE A 107 -13.02 16.25 4.19
N VAL A 108 -14.06 16.61 3.45
CA VAL A 108 -15.43 16.20 3.71
C VAL A 108 -15.64 14.81 3.15
N TRP A 109 -15.57 13.77 4.02
CA TRP A 109 -15.58 12.38 3.55
C TRP A 109 -16.87 11.98 2.86
N SER A 110 -18.02 12.43 3.37
CA SER A 110 -19.34 12.16 2.76
C SER A 110 -19.52 12.73 1.36
N ALA A 111 -18.70 13.69 0.95
CA ALA A 111 -18.71 14.27 -0.39
C ALA A 111 -17.69 13.63 -1.34
N GLN A 112 -16.86 12.68 -0.86
CA GLN A 112 -15.89 12.01 -1.73
C GLN A 112 -16.56 10.99 -2.62
N THR A 113 -16.01 10.83 -3.82
CA THR A 113 -16.39 9.82 -4.81
C THR A 113 -15.35 8.71 -4.88
N TYR A 114 -15.74 7.57 -5.48
CA TYR A 114 -14.78 6.50 -5.76
C TYR A 114 -13.63 6.97 -6.69
N SER A 115 -13.90 7.90 -7.60
CA SER A 115 -12.88 8.50 -8.45
C SER A 115 -11.85 9.28 -7.62
N ASP A 116 -12.29 10.02 -6.61
CA ASP A 116 -11.40 10.81 -5.76
C ASP A 116 -10.37 9.93 -5.04
N ILE A 117 -10.80 8.79 -4.48
CA ILE A 117 -9.89 7.88 -3.79
C ILE A 117 -8.93 7.14 -4.73
N ARG A 118 -9.30 6.95 -6.00
CA ARG A 118 -8.41 6.34 -7.00
C ARG A 118 -7.36 7.31 -7.53
N ASN A 119 -7.59 8.59 -7.39
CA ASN A 119 -6.71 9.65 -7.89
C ASN A 119 -5.85 10.28 -6.80
N ASP A 120 -6.10 9.99 -5.53
CA ASP A 120 -5.36 10.52 -4.38
C ASP A 120 -4.98 9.40 -3.40
N LYS A 121 -3.68 9.18 -3.25
CA LYS A 121 -3.12 8.13 -2.38
C LYS A 121 -3.48 8.32 -0.90
N PHE A 122 -3.59 9.57 -0.44
CA PHE A 122 -3.94 9.85 0.94
C PHE A 122 -5.42 9.56 1.20
N LYS A 123 -6.31 9.99 0.30
CA LYS A 123 -7.74 9.64 0.36
C LYS A 123 -7.95 8.12 0.24
N ASN A 124 -7.17 7.45 -0.60
CA ASN A 124 -7.19 5.97 -0.68
C ASN A 124 -6.78 5.32 0.65
N GLY A 125 -5.80 5.87 1.34
CA GLY A 125 -5.41 5.43 2.68
C GLY A 125 -6.49 5.68 3.74
N ILE A 126 -7.19 6.81 3.68
CA ILE A 126 -8.36 7.09 4.55
C ILE A 126 -9.46 6.06 4.31
N ALA A 127 -9.77 5.73 3.03
CA ALA A 127 -10.75 4.70 2.69
C ALA A 127 -10.38 3.34 3.28
N ALA A 128 -9.13 2.89 3.08
CA ALA A 128 -8.63 1.65 3.66
C ALA A 128 -8.74 1.64 5.21
N ARG A 129 -8.42 2.77 5.85
CA ARG A 129 -8.52 2.91 7.30
C ARG A 129 -9.96 2.86 7.81
N LEU A 130 -10.89 3.51 7.12
CA LEU A 130 -12.32 3.48 7.46
C LEU A 130 -12.86 2.06 7.30
N LEU A 131 -12.55 1.37 6.21
CA LEU A 131 -12.91 -0.03 6.00
C LEU A 131 -12.45 -0.91 7.16
N LEU A 132 -11.21 -0.81 7.58
CA LEU A 132 -10.68 -1.54 8.73
C LEU A 132 -11.39 -1.17 10.02
N SER A 133 -11.81 0.08 10.18
CA SER A 133 -12.48 0.56 11.39
C SER A 133 -13.93 0.07 11.53
N ASN A 134 -14.52 -0.47 10.47
CA ASN A 134 -15.84 -1.11 10.46
C ASN A 134 -15.74 -2.61 10.81
N LYS A 135 -14.52 -3.16 10.92
CA LYS A 135 -14.31 -4.57 11.23
C LYS A 135 -14.18 -4.78 12.74
N PRO A 136 -14.62 -5.96 13.25
CA PRO A 136 -14.54 -6.25 14.68
C PRO A 136 -13.11 -6.55 15.14
N GLY A 137 -12.88 -6.37 16.42
CA GLY A 137 -11.62 -6.71 17.07
C GLY A 137 -10.51 -5.69 16.90
N LYS A 138 -9.46 -5.88 17.70
CA LYS A 138 -8.23 -5.07 17.62
C LYS A 138 -7.33 -5.64 16.52
N ILE A 139 -6.75 -4.78 15.69
CA ILE A 139 -5.75 -5.18 14.71
C ILE A 139 -4.50 -5.68 15.47
N PRO A 140 -4.01 -6.91 15.18
CA PRO A 140 -2.81 -7.45 15.82
C PRO A 140 -1.56 -6.60 15.52
N SER A 141 -0.58 -6.66 16.41
CA SER A 141 0.70 -5.94 16.20
C SER A 141 1.75 -6.76 15.46
N ASP A 142 1.68 -8.08 15.55
CA ASP A 142 2.61 -9.01 14.92
C ASP A 142 2.22 -9.33 13.47
N LEU A 143 3.20 -9.83 12.69
CA LEU A 143 3.01 -10.10 11.27
C LEU A 143 2.00 -11.21 11.00
N LYS A 144 2.06 -12.29 11.76
CA LYS A 144 1.18 -13.47 11.58
C LYS A 144 -0.27 -13.13 11.90
N GLY A 145 -0.50 -12.45 13.02
CA GLY A 145 -1.84 -11.98 13.40
C GLY A 145 -2.40 -10.99 12.39
N GLN A 146 -1.55 -10.10 11.84
CA GLN A 146 -1.97 -9.17 10.77
C GLN A 146 -2.30 -9.91 9.47
N ALA A 147 -1.60 -10.98 9.12
CA ALA A 147 -1.91 -11.81 7.96
C ALA A 147 -3.32 -12.43 8.08
N SER A 148 -3.62 -13.04 9.24
CA SER A 148 -4.94 -13.61 9.53
C SER A 148 -6.04 -12.54 9.52
N TYR A 149 -5.77 -11.36 10.11
CA TYR A 149 -6.71 -10.24 10.11
C TYR A 149 -6.96 -9.70 8.69
N TRP A 150 -5.90 -9.53 7.88
CA TRP A 150 -6.00 -9.11 6.47
C TRP A 150 -6.82 -10.12 5.66
N LYS A 151 -6.51 -11.42 5.75
CA LYS A 151 -7.24 -12.46 5.02
C LYS A 151 -8.73 -12.47 5.37
N LYS A 152 -9.05 -12.36 6.66
CA LYS A 152 -10.43 -12.42 7.13
C LYS A 152 -11.26 -11.19 6.80
N TYR A 153 -10.68 -9.99 6.90
CA TYR A 153 -11.44 -8.75 6.93
C TYR A 153 -11.15 -7.78 5.78
N TYR A 154 -10.02 -7.92 5.11
CA TYR A 154 -9.62 -7.04 4.01
C TYR A 154 -9.68 -7.75 2.66
N ASN A 155 -9.03 -8.90 2.50
CA ASN A 155 -9.00 -9.64 1.24
C ASN A 155 -10.26 -10.49 0.99
N SER A 156 -11.03 -10.78 2.01
CA SER A 156 -12.20 -11.69 2.01
C SER A 156 -11.88 -13.17 1.73
N SER A 157 -12.87 -14.05 1.98
CA SER A 157 -12.70 -15.50 1.78
C SER A 157 -12.57 -15.89 0.30
N SER A 158 -13.20 -15.12 -0.60
CA SER A 158 -13.14 -15.34 -2.06
C SER A 158 -11.96 -14.64 -2.75
N GLY A 159 -11.23 -13.78 -2.04
CA GLY A 159 -10.07 -13.08 -2.59
C GLY A 159 -8.91 -14.04 -2.86
N LYS A 160 -8.15 -13.76 -3.93
CA LYS A 160 -6.91 -14.48 -4.23
C LYS A 160 -5.84 -14.18 -3.18
N GLY A 161 -4.97 -15.13 -2.93
CA GLY A 161 -3.92 -15.02 -1.91
C GLY A 161 -4.38 -15.44 -0.51
N GLY A 162 -3.49 -16.09 0.20
CA GLY A 162 -3.67 -16.59 1.57
C GLY A 162 -2.88 -15.77 2.60
N GLU A 163 -2.97 -16.20 3.87
CA GLU A 163 -2.18 -15.59 4.95
C GLU A 163 -0.67 -15.68 4.67
N GLN A 164 -0.22 -16.81 4.09
CA GLN A 164 1.18 -17.00 3.73
C GLN A 164 1.65 -16.00 2.67
N ASP A 165 0.83 -15.68 1.66
CA ASP A 165 1.17 -14.64 0.69
C ASP A 165 1.40 -13.28 1.34
N PHE A 166 0.60 -12.94 2.36
CA PHE A 166 0.79 -11.70 3.10
C PHE A 166 2.09 -11.73 3.90
N ILE A 167 2.40 -12.86 4.55
CA ILE A 167 3.64 -13.04 5.32
C ILE A 167 4.84 -12.91 4.40
N ASP A 168 4.90 -13.69 3.32
CA ASP A 168 6.03 -13.72 2.37
C ASP A 168 6.32 -12.34 1.76
N LYS A 169 5.26 -11.57 1.46
CA LYS A 169 5.39 -10.22 0.92
C LYS A 169 5.82 -9.17 1.94
N ASN A 170 5.74 -9.47 3.23
CA ASN A 170 6.02 -8.52 4.30
C ASN A 170 7.15 -8.95 5.24
N GLU A 171 7.69 -10.16 5.05
CA GLU A 171 8.84 -10.65 5.81
C GLU A 171 10.12 -9.99 5.33
N GLY A 172 11.08 -9.78 6.22
CA GLY A 172 12.32 -9.10 5.93
C GLY A 172 12.10 -7.68 5.39
N GLU A 173 12.79 -7.34 4.31
CA GLU A 173 12.59 -6.03 3.64
C GLU A 173 11.29 -5.97 2.83
N GLY A 174 10.70 -7.12 2.49
CA GLY A 174 9.43 -7.20 1.74
C GLY A 174 9.51 -6.59 0.33
N LEU A 175 10.64 -6.73 -0.36
CA LEU A 175 10.87 -6.05 -1.65
C LEU A 175 10.88 -6.98 -2.85
N GLU A 176 11.30 -8.25 -2.68
CA GLU A 176 11.57 -9.16 -3.82
C GLU A 176 10.32 -9.41 -4.68
N HIS A 177 9.14 -9.56 -4.09
CA HIS A 177 7.90 -9.74 -4.85
C HIS A 177 7.53 -8.53 -5.73
N CYS A 178 8.15 -7.36 -5.47
CA CYS A 178 7.95 -6.14 -6.24
C CYS A 178 8.99 -5.94 -7.36
N LYS A 179 9.96 -6.83 -7.51
CA LYS A 179 11.08 -6.72 -8.47
C LYS A 179 10.61 -6.41 -9.90
N PHE A 180 9.62 -7.13 -10.39
CA PHE A 180 9.06 -6.91 -11.73
C PHE A 180 8.53 -5.48 -11.91
N TYR A 181 7.76 -4.99 -10.94
CA TYR A 181 7.18 -3.65 -11.00
C TYR A 181 8.24 -2.56 -10.84
N GLY A 182 9.26 -2.77 -9.98
CA GLY A 182 10.39 -1.87 -9.81
C GLY A 182 11.20 -1.69 -11.08
N LYS A 183 11.55 -2.78 -11.76
CA LYS A 183 12.25 -2.74 -13.06
C LYS A 183 11.45 -2.00 -14.12
N ASN A 184 10.16 -2.29 -14.26
CA ASN A 184 9.29 -1.61 -15.23
C ASN A 184 9.20 -0.08 -14.99
N GLU A 185 9.22 0.37 -13.74
CA GLU A 185 9.16 1.80 -13.44
C GLU A 185 10.47 2.51 -13.81
N ILE A 186 11.62 1.85 -13.66
CA ILE A 186 12.92 2.36 -14.09
C ILE A 186 12.96 2.52 -15.61
N ASP A 187 12.54 1.49 -16.36
CA ASP A 187 12.55 1.52 -17.83
C ASP A 187 11.70 2.67 -18.38
N LYS A 188 10.53 2.93 -17.76
CA LYS A 188 9.69 4.09 -18.11
C LYS A 188 10.40 5.41 -17.85
N THR A 189 11.19 5.49 -16.79
CA THR A 189 11.92 6.72 -16.43
C THR A 189 13.07 6.98 -17.40
N LYS A 190 13.78 5.93 -17.82
CA LYS A 190 14.88 6.02 -18.82
C LYS A 190 14.34 6.45 -20.18
N LYS A 191 13.21 5.88 -20.64
CA LYS A 191 12.56 6.25 -21.93
C LYS A 191 12.04 7.67 -22.01
N LYS A 192 11.81 8.35 -20.88
CA LYS A 192 11.36 9.75 -20.86
C LYS A 192 12.53 10.76 -20.90
N LYS A 193 13.76 10.30 -20.72
CA LYS A 193 14.96 11.13 -20.74
C LYS A 193 15.71 11.08 -22.09
N THR A 194 15.31 10.18 -22.98
CA THR A 194 15.72 10.09 -24.39
C THR A 194 14.67 10.74 -25.29
#